data_8a2a6499ba325a1dac491596840f5624
#
_entry.id   8a2a6499ba325a1dac491596840f5624
#
_cell.length_a   1.000
_cell.length_b   1.000
_cell.length_c   1.000
_cell.angle_alpha   90.00
_cell.angle_beta   90.00
_cell.angle_gamma   90.00
#
_symmetry.space_group_name_H-M   'P 1'
#
loop_
_entity.id
_entity.type
_entity.pdbx_description
1 polymer ?
#
loop_
_entity_poly.entity_id
_entity_poly.type
_entity_poly.pdbx_seq_one_letter_code
_entity_poly.pdbx_strand_id
1 'polypeptide(L)'
;MPGYSKEDGNILKQFGAAVKAGRDGLGISQETLAEKAGPHRTYVGGVEQGRRNVSLLNIVKLSQALGVEAASVFEHMKTIKILKIIKWIYLAVIMIFVF
;
A
#
# COMPACT_ATOMS: atom_id res chain seq x y z
N MET A 1 14.09 -3.57 -11.25
CA MET A 1 13.28 -4.68 -11.77
C MET A 1 13.12 -4.50 -13.27
N PRO A 2 13.48 -5.52 -14.07
CA PRO A 2 13.33 -5.40 -15.53
C PRO A 2 11.86 -5.13 -15.89
N GLY A 3 11.61 -4.19 -16.78
CA GLY A 3 10.28 -3.83 -17.24
C GLY A 3 9.55 -2.76 -16.43
N TYR A 4 10.08 -2.32 -15.31
CA TYR A 4 9.49 -1.24 -14.53
C TYR A 4 10.35 0.01 -14.56
N SER A 5 9.71 1.18 -14.65
CA SER A 5 10.39 2.46 -14.49
C SER A 5 10.80 2.64 -13.01
N LYS A 6 11.65 3.63 -12.76
CA LYS A 6 12.02 4.01 -11.40
C LYS A 6 10.79 4.41 -10.57
N GLU A 7 9.87 5.13 -11.18
CA GLU A 7 8.62 5.55 -10.53
C GLU A 7 7.74 4.36 -10.18
N ASP A 8 7.58 3.42 -11.11
CA ASP A 8 6.82 2.19 -10.87
C ASP A 8 7.42 1.39 -9.71
N GLY A 9 8.75 1.25 -9.71
CA GLY A 9 9.46 0.58 -8.63
C GLY A 9 9.26 1.25 -7.28
N ASN A 10 9.21 2.59 -7.25
CA ASN A 10 8.93 3.33 -6.02
C ASN A 10 7.50 3.09 -5.51
N ILE A 11 6.53 3.02 -6.41
CA ILE A 11 5.14 2.70 -6.05
C ILE A 11 5.07 1.31 -5.41
N LEU A 12 5.71 0.33 -6.02
CA LEU A 12 5.73 -1.04 -5.48
C LEU A 12 6.38 -1.10 -4.10
N LYS A 13 7.47 -0.37 -3.90
CA LYS A 13 8.16 -0.30 -2.60
C LYS A 13 7.28 0.37 -1.53
N GLN A 14 6.56 1.42 -1.89
CA GLN A 14 5.66 2.11 -0.96
C GLN A 14 4.49 1.20 -0.56
N PHE A 15 3.92 0.48 -1.50
CA PHE A 15 2.88 -0.50 -1.21
C PHE A 15 3.42 -1.60 -0.29
N GLY A 16 4.57 -2.15 -0.61
CA GLY A 16 5.22 -3.18 0.22
C GLY A 16 5.53 -2.69 1.63
N ALA A 17 5.97 -1.45 1.77
CA ALA A 17 6.22 -0.84 3.09
C ALA A 17 4.93 -0.69 3.90
N ALA A 18 3.82 -0.35 3.24
CA ALA A 18 2.51 -0.24 3.90
C ALA A 18 2.04 -1.62 4.39
N VAL A 19 2.21 -2.67 3.59
CA VAL A 19 1.89 -4.04 4.00
C VAL A 19 2.74 -4.46 5.20
N LYS A 20 4.04 -4.20 5.14
CA LYS A 20 4.95 -4.52 6.25
C LYS A 20 4.58 -3.79 7.53
N ALA A 21 4.27 -2.49 7.43
CA ALA A 21 3.84 -1.71 8.59
C ALA A 21 2.56 -2.26 9.22
N GLY A 22 1.58 -2.65 8.40
CA GLY A 22 0.35 -3.29 8.89
C GLY A 22 0.62 -4.61 9.59
N ARG A 23 1.49 -5.42 9.01
CA ARG A 23 1.89 -6.73 9.59
C ARG A 23 2.64 -6.53 10.91
N ASP A 24 3.60 -5.62 10.94
CA ASP A 24 4.37 -5.32 12.15
C ASP A 24 3.45 -4.79 13.26
N GLY A 25 2.48 -3.96 12.91
CA GLY A 25 1.50 -3.44 13.85
C GLY A 25 0.64 -4.53 14.50
N LEU A 26 0.39 -5.63 13.79
CA LEU A 26 -0.32 -6.79 14.32
C LEU A 26 0.61 -7.77 15.05
N GLY A 27 1.92 -7.58 14.97
CA GLY A 27 2.90 -8.49 15.57
C GLY A 27 2.93 -9.87 14.94
N ILE A 28 2.55 -10.01 13.67
CA ILE A 28 2.54 -11.29 12.96
C ILE A 28 3.71 -11.41 11.98
N SER A 29 4.09 -12.67 11.70
CA SER A 29 5.16 -12.98 10.74
C SER A 29 4.65 -12.91 9.30
N GLN A 30 5.58 -12.87 8.34
CA GLN A 30 5.25 -13.01 6.93
C GLN A 30 4.53 -14.32 6.64
N GLU A 31 4.91 -15.40 7.31
CA GLU A 31 4.27 -16.70 7.17
C GLU A 31 2.82 -16.65 7.62
N THR A 32 2.56 -16.04 8.75
CA THR A 32 1.20 -15.89 9.28
C THR A 32 0.34 -15.03 8.34
N LEU A 33 0.88 -13.95 7.82
CA LEU A 33 0.15 -13.13 6.85
C LEU A 33 -0.16 -13.93 5.58
N ALA A 34 0.80 -14.69 5.07
CA ALA A 34 0.61 -15.53 3.90
C ALA A 34 -0.48 -16.58 4.12
N GLU A 35 -0.51 -17.22 5.29
CA GLU A 35 -1.55 -18.19 5.63
C GLU A 35 -2.94 -17.56 5.62
N LYS A 36 -3.06 -16.37 6.19
CA LYS A 36 -4.34 -15.64 6.23
C LYS A 36 -4.78 -15.15 4.87
N ALA A 37 -3.86 -14.70 4.04
CA ALA A 37 -4.14 -14.09 2.76
C ALA A 37 -4.20 -15.08 1.59
N GLY A 38 -3.59 -16.27 1.76
CA GLY A 38 -3.54 -17.32 0.74
C GLY A 38 -2.27 -17.39 -0.10
N PRO A 39 -1.53 -16.30 -0.38
CA PRO A 39 -0.26 -16.41 -1.10
C PRO A 39 0.84 -17.04 -0.25
N HIS A 40 1.90 -17.49 -0.92
CA HIS A 40 3.06 -18.05 -0.24
C HIS A 40 3.87 -16.98 0.49
N ARG A 41 4.59 -17.37 1.55
CA ARG A 41 5.49 -16.51 2.30
C ARG A 41 6.51 -15.79 1.40
N THR A 42 7.07 -16.51 0.42
CA THR A 42 8.03 -15.93 -0.53
C THR A 42 7.40 -14.78 -1.33
N TYR A 43 6.12 -14.91 -1.67
CA TYR A 43 5.38 -13.86 -2.34
C TYR A 43 5.20 -12.65 -1.43
N VAL A 44 4.79 -12.86 -0.18
CA VAL A 44 4.63 -11.78 0.80
C VAL A 44 5.95 -11.03 1.00
N GLY A 45 7.06 -11.75 1.14
CA GLY A 45 8.38 -11.15 1.25
C GLY A 45 8.73 -10.30 0.03
N GLY A 46 8.43 -10.80 -1.17
CA GLY A 46 8.63 -10.06 -2.42
C GLY A 46 7.77 -8.80 -2.50
N VAL A 47 6.53 -8.86 -2.05
CA VAL A 47 5.63 -7.70 -1.98
C VAL A 47 6.21 -6.64 -1.03
N GLU A 48 6.60 -7.03 0.15
CA GLU A 48 7.15 -6.10 1.16
C GLU A 48 8.44 -5.42 0.69
N GLN A 49 9.22 -6.10 -0.15
CA GLN A 49 10.45 -5.54 -0.73
C GLN A 49 10.21 -4.75 -2.02
N GLY A 50 8.97 -4.67 -2.49
CA GLY A 50 8.64 -3.94 -3.72
C GLY A 50 9.06 -4.66 -4.99
N ARG A 51 9.20 -5.98 -4.95
CA ARG A 51 9.61 -6.78 -6.11
C ARG A 51 8.44 -7.40 -6.89
N ARG A 52 7.23 -7.22 -6.40
CA ARG A 52 6.03 -7.81 -7.01
C ARG A 52 5.03 -6.73 -7.38
N ASN A 53 4.52 -6.83 -8.61
CA ASN A 53 3.35 -6.07 -9.02
C ASN A 53 2.12 -6.85 -8.55
N VAL A 54 1.50 -6.36 -7.49
CA VAL A 54 0.44 -7.09 -6.78
C VAL A 54 -0.87 -6.99 -7.56
N SER A 55 -1.49 -8.13 -7.82
CA SER A 55 -2.79 -8.15 -8.46
C SER A 55 -3.87 -7.53 -7.56
N LEU A 56 -4.95 -7.07 -8.17
CA LEU A 56 -6.09 -6.53 -7.43
C LEU A 56 -6.62 -7.54 -6.39
N LEU A 57 -6.74 -8.80 -6.77
CA LEU A 57 -7.21 -9.83 -5.84
C LEU A 57 -6.28 -9.98 -4.65
N ASN A 58 -4.98 -9.97 -4.88
CA ASN A 58 -4.02 -10.10 -3.79
C ASN A 58 -3.98 -8.86 -2.91
N ILE A 59 -4.18 -7.66 -3.48
CA ILE A 59 -4.33 -6.44 -2.68
C ILE A 59 -5.50 -6.59 -1.70
N VAL A 60 -6.65 -7.04 -2.19
CA VAL A 60 -7.83 -7.24 -1.34
C VAL A 60 -7.57 -8.31 -0.29
N LYS A 61 -6.99 -9.45 -0.69
CA LYS A 61 -6.69 -10.55 0.24
C LYS A 61 -5.71 -10.14 1.33
N LEU A 62 -4.65 -9.43 0.98
CA LEU A 62 -3.67 -8.93 1.96
C LEU A 62 -4.32 -7.93 2.91
N SER A 63 -5.12 -7.03 2.40
CA SER A 63 -5.83 -6.04 3.22
C SER A 63 -6.78 -6.70 4.21
N GLN A 64 -7.56 -7.67 3.76
CA GLN A 64 -8.47 -8.44 4.63
C GLN A 64 -7.69 -9.19 5.71
N ALA A 65 -6.57 -9.81 5.36
CA ALA A 65 -5.72 -10.52 6.31
C ALA A 65 -5.11 -9.58 7.35
N LEU A 66 -4.84 -8.33 6.98
CA LEU A 66 -4.39 -7.29 7.90
C LEU A 66 -5.53 -6.66 8.72
N GLY A 67 -6.78 -6.99 8.42
CA GLY A 67 -7.94 -6.45 9.11
C GLY A 67 -8.25 -5.00 8.76
N VAL A 68 -7.84 -4.55 7.58
CA VAL A 68 -8.05 -3.18 7.11
C VAL A 68 -8.69 -3.18 5.72
N GLU A 69 -9.27 -2.05 5.35
CA GLU A 69 -9.73 -1.85 3.97
C GLU A 69 -8.54 -1.58 3.05
N ALA A 70 -8.65 -1.97 1.78
CA ALA A 70 -7.60 -1.71 0.78
C ALA A 70 -7.26 -0.21 0.70
N ALA A 71 -8.26 0.65 0.81
CA ALA A 71 -8.07 2.10 0.84
C ALA A 71 -7.10 2.54 1.94
N SER A 72 -7.16 1.91 3.12
CA SER A 72 -6.26 2.23 4.23
C SER A 72 -4.80 1.89 3.91
N VAL A 73 -4.56 0.80 3.18
CA VAL A 73 -3.21 0.44 2.73
C VAL A 73 -2.68 1.50 1.78
N PHE A 74 -3.48 1.93 0.82
CA PHE A 74 -3.08 2.99 -0.12
C PHE A 74 -2.84 4.33 0.57
N GLU A 75 -3.60 4.65 1.61
CA GLU A 75 -3.41 5.89 2.37
C GLU A 75 -2.07 5.96 3.08
N HIS A 76 -1.46 4.82 3.41
CA HIS A 76 -0.11 4.77 3.97
C HIS A 76 0.99 5.06 2.94
N MET A 77 0.66 5.04 1.65
CA MET A 77 1.64 5.30 0.60
C MET A 77 1.91 6.80 0.49
N LYS A 78 3.19 7.16 0.50
CA LYS A 78 3.64 8.55 0.51
C LYS A 78 3.07 9.37 -0.65
N THR A 79 3.04 8.80 -1.85
CA THR A 79 2.51 9.47 -3.04
C THR A 79 1.05 9.86 -2.87
N ILE A 80 0.23 8.95 -2.32
CA ILE A 80 -1.19 9.18 -2.10
C ILE A 80 -1.42 10.21 -1.00
N LYS A 81 -0.59 10.21 0.05
CA LYS A 81 -0.65 11.23 1.10
C LYS A 81 -0.43 12.64 0.53
N ILE A 82 0.55 12.78 -0.36
CA ILE A 82 0.83 14.07 -1.01
C ILE A 82 -0.38 14.52 -1.84
N LEU A 83 -0.98 13.63 -2.62
CA LEU A 83 -2.19 13.93 -3.40
C LEU A 83 -3.35 14.35 -2.50
N LYS A 84 -3.51 13.73 -1.35
CA LYS A 84 -4.52 14.10 -0.37
C LYS A 84 -4.30 15.52 0.16
N ILE A 85 -3.08 15.87 0.49
CA ILE A 85 -2.71 17.21 0.95
C ILE A 85 -2.99 18.25 -0.14
N ILE A 86 -2.62 17.97 -1.38
CA ILE A 86 -2.88 18.85 -2.53
C ILE A 86 -4.39 19.06 -2.70
N LYS A 87 -5.18 18.01 -2.58
CA LYS A 87 -6.64 18.10 -2.66
C LYS A 87 -7.21 19.02 -1.58
N TRP A 88 -6.75 18.90 -0.35
CA TRP A 88 -7.17 19.76 0.75
C TRP A 88 -6.80 21.22 0.51
N ILE A 89 -5.59 21.49 0.02
CA ILE A 89 -5.13 22.85 -0.32
C ILE A 89 -6.01 23.42 -1.43
N TYR A 90 -6.29 22.62 -2.46
CA TYR A 90 -7.14 23.04 -3.58
C TYR A 90 -8.55 23.43 -3.10
N LEU A 91 -9.16 22.61 -2.25
CA LEU A 91 -10.48 22.88 -1.69
C LEU A 91 -10.47 24.14 -0.82
N ALA A 92 -9.42 24.34 -0.01
CA ALA A 92 -9.26 25.53 0.81
C ALA A 92 -9.16 26.80 -0.05
N VAL A 93 -8.40 26.75 -1.14
CA VAL A 93 -8.26 27.88 -2.08
C VAL A 93 -9.60 28.20 -2.74
N ILE A 94 -10.33 27.17 -3.17
CA ILE A 94 -11.68 27.36 -3.76
C ILE A 94 -12.62 28.02 -2.76
N MET A 95 -12.62 27.59 -1.50
CA MET A 95 -13.46 28.19 -0.47
C MET A 95 -13.14 29.68 -0.25
N ILE A 96 -11.88 30.04 -0.28
CA ILE A 96 -11.45 31.44 -0.15
C ILE A 96 -11.96 32.28 -1.33
N PHE A 97 -11.94 31.74 -2.54
CA PHE A 97 -12.40 32.47 -3.74
C PHE A 97 -13.92 32.53 -3.86
N VAL A 98 -14.65 31.57 -3.31
CA VAL A 98 -16.11 31.52 -3.39
C VAL A 98 -16.76 32.31 -2.25
N PHE A 99 -16.11 32.39 -1.14
CA PHE A 99 -16.56 33.13 0.05
C PHE A 99 -15.65 34.31 0.36
#